data_96af238226d8f4caf4acdeb5c95b3ea6
#
_entry.id   96af238226d8f4caf4acdeb5c95b3ea6
#
_cell.length_a   1.000
_cell.length_b   1.000
_cell.length_c   1.000
_cell.angle_alpha   90.00
_cell.angle_beta   90.00
_cell.angle_gamma   90.00
#
_symmetry.space_group_name_H-M   'P 1'
#
loop_
_entity.id
_entity.type
_entity.pdbx_description
1 polymer ?
#
loop_
_entity_poly.entity_id
_entity_poly.type
_entity_poly.pdbx_seq_one_letter_code
_entity_poly.pdbx_strand_id
1 'polypeptide(L)'
;MKLNRPAMLILTLIGAASLCACTSSRHRDIVVMDTDFTTLERPRVVPAADKFLKEQPITVTAAHSPRSAGGVHDFFSEGDYWWPDPSSTTMPYIQRDGMTNPDNFVAHRHAMVRMSIQVATLTSAYRITGDQKYARHAIKHLVAWFVDDATKMNPNLQYAQAIKGVTTGRGIGVIDTVHLIEPARSAQILEEAGVLKGDDLAGVKKWFADYLTWMTTSKNGTDEMKAENNHGTCWVMQVAEFASLTQDQEKLAMCRKRYKEALLPNQMAADGSFPRELKRTKPYGYSIFNADAMATVCWILSTPQDDLWKFTTADGKSMLKGVEFIYPYIADRSKWPYKPDVMFFEYWPVRSPVLLFGGIAYDQKKYLDTWKSLEANPTNEEVLRNLPIRQPILWVN
;
A
#
# COMPACT_ATOMS: atom_id res chain seq x y z
N MET A 1 -46.07 4.45 76.98
CA MET A 1 -46.57 3.91 75.71
C MET A 1 -45.90 4.68 74.59
N LYS A 2 -44.77 4.21 74.04
CA LYS A 2 -44.08 4.77 72.86
C LYS A 2 -43.77 3.60 71.98
N LEU A 3 -44.34 3.63 70.74
CA LEU A 3 -44.10 2.64 69.68
C LEU A 3 -42.79 2.98 68.96
N ASN A 4 -41.92 2.00 68.95
CA ASN A 4 -40.73 1.99 68.07
C ASN A 4 -41.14 1.56 66.66
N ARG A 5 -40.75 2.35 65.65
CA ARG A 5 -40.75 1.94 64.26
C ARG A 5 -39.31 1.58 63.82
N PRO A 6 -39.08 0.49 63.15
CA PRO A 6 -37.72 0.19 62.59
C PRO A 6 -37.45 0.96 61.31
N ALA A 7 -36.23 1.44 61.22
CA ALA A 7 -35.66 2.08 59.97
C ALA A 7 -35.38 1.02 58.92
N MET A 8 -35.95 1.21 57.76
CA MET A 8 -35.69 0.42 56.53
C MET A 8 -34.44 0.89 55.84
N LEU A 9 -33.40 0.05 55.89
CA LEU A 9 -32.13 0.28 55.21
C LEU A 9 -32.32 -0.05 53.72
N ILE A 10 -32.27 0.97 52.85
CA ILE A 10 -32.27 0.78 51.40
C ILE A 10 -30.82 0.56 50.97
N LEU A 11 -30.50 -0.68 50.61
CA LEU A 11 -29.24 -1.04 49.96
C LEU A 11 -29.34 -0.66 48.48
N THR A 12 -28.66 0.40 48.06
CA THR A 12 -28.44 0.75 46.63
C THR A 12 -27.35 -0.15 46.07
N LEU A 13 -27.73 -1.16 45.28
CA LEU A 13 -26.80 -1.88 44.43
C LEU A 13 -26.36 -0.97 43.30
N ILE A 14 -25.10 -0.53 43.35
CA ILE A 14 -24.43 0.08 42.19
C ILE A 14 -23.98 -1.07 41.29
N GLY A 15 -24.74 -1.31 40.24
CA GLY A 15 -24.35 -2.23 39.17
C GLY A 15 -23.21 -1.62 38.39
N ALA A 16 -21.99 -2.16 38.51
CA ALA A 16 -20.88 -1.89 37.63
C ALA A 16 -21.21 -2.47 36.23
N ALA A 17 -21.68 -1.63 35.33
CA ALA A 17 -21.76 -1.98 33.92
C ALA A 17 -20.35 -2.12 33.37
N SER A 18 -19.88 -3.35 33.26
CA SER A 18 -18.65 -3.70 32.53
C SER A 18 -18.91 -3.39 31.08
N LEU A 19 -18.38 -2.26 30.59
CA LEU A 19 -18.27 -1.98 29.19
C LEU A 19 -17.27 -2.97 28.59
N CYS A 20 -17.78 -4.09 28.12
CA CYS A 20 -17.08 -4.98 27.23
C CYS A 20 -16.89 -4.20 25.93
N ALA A 21 -15.71 -3.58 25.75
CA ALA A 21 -15.30 -3.06 24.47
C ALA A 21 -15.15 -4.26 23.53
N CYS A 22 -16.22 -4.56 22.79
CA CYS A 22 -16.13 -5.44 21.64
C CYS A 22 -15.18 -4.80 20.66
N THR A 23 -13.92 -5.25 20.66
CA THR A 23 -13.06 -5.13 19.48
C THR A 23 -13.74 -5.92 18.37
N SER A 24 -14.57 -5.23 17.58
CA SER A 24 -15.12 -5.81 16.37
C SER A 24 -13.96 -6.08 15.41
N SER A 25 -13.46 -7.31 15.42
CA SER A 25 -12.72 -7.84 14.30
C SER A 25 -13.53 -7.51 13.05
N ARG A 26 -12.86 -6.93 12.05
CA ARG A 26 -13.44 -6.60 10.75
C ARG A 26 -13.74 -7.90 9.98
N HIS A 27 -14.69 -8.68 10.45
CA HIS A 27 -15.29 -9.71 9.63
C HIS A 27 -16.36 -9.01 8.80
N ARG A 28 -16.02 -8.67 7.57
CA ARG A 28 -17.06 -8.59 6.55
C ARG A 28 -17.59 -10.02 6.42
N ASP A 29 -18.90 -10.20 6.63
CA ASP A 29 -19.61 -11.35 6.07
C ASP A 29 -19.62 -11.15 4.53
N ILE A 30 -18.44 -11.30 3.93
CA ILE A 30 -18.29 -11.40 2.49
C ILE A 30 -18.76 -12.82 2.21
N VAL A 31 -19.81 -12.95 1.43
CA VAL A 31 -20.09 -14.21 0.75
C VAL A 31 -18.89 -14.44 -0.16
N VAL A 32 -17.88 -15.09 0.39
CA VAL A 32 -16.65 -15.41 -0.33
C VAL A 32 -17.08 -16.37 -1.41
N MET A 33 -17.02 -15.92 -2.66
CA MET A 33 -17.05 -16.84 -3.79
C MET A 33 -16.08 -17.98 -3.43
N ASP A 34 -16.45 -19.20 -3.78
CA ASP A 34 -15.86 -20.49 -3.46
C ASP A 34 -14.34 -20.64 -3.77
N THR A 35 -13.57 -19.59 -3.52
CA THR A 35 -12.12 -19.54 -3.75
C THR A 35 -11.40 -19.67 -2.43
N ASP A 36 -10.88 -20.87 -2.18
CA ASP A 36 -9.92 -21.09 -1.10
C ASP A 36 -8.55 -20.49 -1.49
N PHE A 37 -8.33 -19.22 -1.11
CA PHE A 37 -7.07 -18.54 -1.35
C PHE A 37 -5.90 -19.21 -0.64
N THR A 38 -6.12 -19.86 0.49
CA THR A 38 -5.07 -20.59 1.21
C THR A 38 -4.55 -21.74 0.39
N THR A 39 -5.43 -22.58 -0.15
CA THR A 39 -5.05 -23.70 -1.04
C THR A 39 -4.42 -23.18 -2.34
N LEU A 40 -4.99 -22.12 -2.94
CA LEU A 40 -4.48 -21.54 -4.17
C LEU A 40 -3.05 -21.01 -4.02
N GLU A 41 -2.76 -20.29 -2.93
CA GLU A 41 -1.50 -19.58 -2.76
C GLU A 41 -0.39 -20.40 -2.07
N ARG A 42 -0.73 -21.47 -1.35
CA ARG A 42 0.23 -22.30 -0.64
C ARG A 42 1.40 -22.78 -1.52
N PRO A 43 1.19 -23.30 -2.75
CA PRO A 43 2.29 -23.79 -3.61
C PRO A 43 3.28 -22.70 -4.03
N ARG A 44 2.84 -21.44 -4.08
CA ARG A 44 3.66 -20.28 -4.43
C ARG A 44 4.35 -19.70 -3.20
N VAL A 45 3.60 -19.50 -2.12
CA VAL A 45 4.02 -18.72 -0.95
C VAL A 45 5.00 -19.49 -0.07
N VAL A 46 4.69 -20.75 0.26
CA VAL A 46 5.50 -21.51 1.24
C VAL A 46 6.92 -21.78 0.73
N PRO A 47 7.13 -22.25 -0.51
CA PRO A 47 8.51 -22.44 -1.02
C PRO A 47 9.30 -21.13 -1.13
N ALA A 48 8.64 -20.01 -1.44
CA ALA A 48 9.29 -18.71 -1.47
C ALA A 48 9.70 -18.26 -0.06
N ALA A 49 8.82 -18.44 0.93
CA ALA A 49 9.12 -18.13 2.33
C ALA A 49 10.29 -18.98 2.87
N ASP A 50 10.38 -20.26 2.53
CA ASP A 50 11.49 -21.12 2.93
C ASP A 50 12.85 -20.64 2.38
N LYS A 51 12.87 -20.03 1.19
CA LYS A 51 14.08 -19.38 0.66
C LYS A 51 14.41 -18.13 1.48
N PHE A 52 13.41 -17.30 1.79
CA PHE A 52 13.59 -16.05 2.53
C PHE A 52 14.05 -16.26 3.99
N LEU A 53 13.76 -17.39 4.62
CA LEU A 53 14.31 -17.75 5.94
C LEU A 53 15.84 -17.75 5.99
N LYS A 54 16.51 -17.88 4.85
CA LYS A 54 17.99 -17.88 4.75
C LYS A 54 18.57 -16.48 4.52
N GLU A 55 17.73 -15.49 4.27
CA GLU A 55 18.15 -14.16 3.89
C GLU A 55 18.10 -13.20 5.08
N GLN A 56 19.12 -12.35 5.20
CA GLN A 56 19.19 -11.34 6.25
C GLN A 56 18.57 -10.01 5.77
N PRO A 57 18.09 -9.17 6.71
CA PRO A 57 17.64 -7.82 6.38
C PRO A 57 18.74 -7.02 5.67
N ILE A 58 18.32 -6.29 4.64
CA ILE A 58 19.12 -5.24 3.98
C ILE A 58 18.28 -3.98 4.07
N THR A 59 18.81 -2.91 4.67
CA THR A 59 18.11 -1.64 4.85
C THR A 59 18.77 -0.52 4.04
N VAL A 60 18.29 0.70 4.19
CA VAL A 60 18.87 1.88 3.51
C VAL A 60 20.34 2.10 3.92
N THR A 61 20.74 1.64 5.12
CA THR A 61 22.12 1.82 5.61
C THR A 61 23.15 0.95 4.90
N ALA A 62 22.71 -0.02 4.07
CA ALA A 62 23.62 -0.92 3.36
C ALA A 62 24.27 -0.29 2.11
N ALA A 63 23.77 0.84 1.65
CA ALA A 63 24.29 1.55 0.49
C ALA A 63 24.16 3.06 0.67
N HIS A 64 25.03 3.83 0.03
CA HIS A 64 24.97 5.28 0.05
C HIS A 64 25.32 5.83 -1.35
N SER A 65 24.55 6.83 -1.80
CA SER A 65 24.86 7.55 -3.02
C SER A 65 25.61 8.84 -2.72
N PRO A 66 26.75 9.11 -3.38
CA PRO A 66 27.44 10.40 -3.23
C PRO A 66 26.61 11.59 -3.77
N ARG A 67 25.48 11.30 -4.47
CA ARG A 67 24.55 12.32 -4.96
C ARG A 67 23.45 12.64 -3.94
N SER A 68 23.35 11.87 -2.85
CA SER A 68 22.38 12.12 -1.78
C SER A 68 22.81 13.31 -0.92
N ALA A 69 21.87 14.18 -0.60
CA ALA A 69 22.07 15.23 0.43
C ALA A 69 21.69 14.76 1.84
N GLY A 70 21.13 13.54 1.98
CA GLY A 70 20.75 12.93 3.26
C GLY A 70 21.88 12.14 3.92
N GLY A 71 21.62 11.72 5.17
CA GLY A 71 22.51 10.85 5.95
C GLY A 71 22.33 9.37 5.64
N VAL A 72 23.02 8.51 6.39
CA VAL A 72 23.06 7.05 6.19
C VAL A 72 21.71 6.37 6.41
N HIS A 73 20.84 6.95 7.23
CA HIS A 73 19.49 6.46 7.51
C HIS A 73 18.41 7.04 6.61
N ASP A 74 18.74 8.01 5.75
CA ASP A 74 17.77 8.64 4.88
C ASP A 74 17.57 7.85 3.60
N PHE A 75 16.31 7.61 3.25
CA PHE A 75 15.99 7.06 1.95
C PHE A 75 16.32 8.07 0.86
N PHE A 76 17.03 7.62 -0.14
CA PHE A 76 17.39 8.39 -1.32
C PHE A 76 16.99 7.65 -2.60
N SER A 77 16.40 8.37 -3.54
CA SER A 77 16.20 7.92 -4.91
C SER A 77 16.31 9.09 -5.87
N GLU A 78 16.52 8.78 -7.13
CA GLU A 78 16.58 9.77 -8.21
C GLU A 78 15.34 9.67 -9.09
N GLY A 79 14.94 10.79 -9.68
CA GLY A 79 13.81 10.84 -10.60
C GLY A 79 14.03 9.94 -11.81
N ASP A 80 13.20 8.90 -11.96
CA ASP A 80 13.42 7.83 -12.94
C ASP A 80 13.58 8.31 -14.38
N TYR A 81 12.87 9.38 -14.75
CA TYR A 81 12.80 9.89 -16.11
C TYR A 81 13.68 11.11 -16.35
N TRP A 82 14.66 11.35 -15.45
CA TRP A 82 15.60 12.46 -15.56
C TRP A 82 16.97 11.98 -16.02
N TRP A 83 17.46 12.61 -17.06
CA TRP A 83 18.64 12.21 -17.80
C TRP A 83 19.66 13.35 -17.85
N PRO A 84 20.97 13.03 -17.95
CA PRO A 84 21.96 14.05 -18.27
C PRO A 84 21.57 14.84 -19.52
N ASP A 85 21.80 16.15 -19.49
CA ASP A 85 21.68 16.98 -20.70
C ASP A 85 22.80 16.59 -21.68
N PRO A 86 22.48 16.13 -22.91
CA PRO A 86 23.49 15.69 -23.85
C PRO A 86 24.40 16.82 -24.35
N SER A 87 24.01 18.09 -24.17
CA SER A 87 24.77 19.26 -24.56
C SER A 87 25.79 19.72 -23.52
N SER A 88 25.73 19.20 -22.28
CA SER A 88 26.57 19.69 -21.19
C SER A 88 26.66 18.69 -20.03
N THR A 89 27.83 18.58 -19.42
CA THR A 89 28.06 17.77 -18.19
C THR A 89 27.73 18.54 -16.90
N THR A 90 27.53 19.85 -16.97
CA THR A 90 27.33 20.74 -15.82
C THR A 90 25.88 21.24 -15.70
N MET A 91 25.09 21.18 -16.76
CA MET A 91 23.70 21.59 -16.77
C MET A 91 22.82 20.63 -15.93
N PRO A 92 21.68 21.11 -15.40
CA PRO A 92 20.68 20.26 -14.75
C PRO A 92 20.21 19.13 -15.67
N TYR A 93 19.79 18.02 -15.05
CA TYR A 93 19.16 16.92 -15.80
C TYR A 93 17.85 17.36 -16.47
N ILE A 94 17.57 16.76 -17.63
CA ILE A 94 16.35 17.01 -18.44
C ILE A 94 15.37 15.84 -18.32
N GLN A 95 14.09 16.12 -18.44
CA GLN A 95 13.04 15.09 -18.34
C GLN A 95 12.80 14.39 -19.69
N ARG A 96 12.68 13.05 -19.64
CA ARG A 96 12.21 12.18 -20.73
C ARG A 96 11.13 11.28 -20.19
N ASP A 97 9.87 11.74 -20.23
CA ASP A 97 8.74 11.03 -19.58
C ASP A 97 8.62 9.58 -20.05
N GLY A 98 8.50 8.67 -19.08
CA GLY A 98 8.39 7.22 -19.31
C GLY A 98 9.70 6.50 -19.63
N MET A 99 10.80 7.23 -19.90
CA MET A 99 12.09 6.66 -20.22
C MET A 99 12.96 6.54 -18.97
N THR A 100 13.05 5.34 -18.42
CA THR A 100 13.83 5.07 -17.21
C THR A 100 15.32 5.25 -17.46
N ASN A 101 15.99 6.07 -16.64
CA ASN A 101 17.43 6.25 -16.68
C ASN A 101 18.14 5.11 -15.91
N PRO A 102 18.94 4.25 -16.58
CA PRO A 102 19.59 3.11 -15.93
C PRO A 102 20.73 3.51 -14.96
N ASP A 103 21.24 4.75 -15.05
CA ASP A 103 22.36 5.22 -14.22
C ASP A 103 21.90 5.81 -12.87
N ASN A 104 20.59 5.80 -12.61
CA ASN A 104 20.04 6.26 -11.36
C ASN A 104 20.42 5.35 -10.19
N PHE A 105 20.60 5.94 -9.02
CA PHE A 105 20.77 5.17 -7.79
C PHE A 105 19.45 4.48 -7.40
N VAL A 106 19.45 3.16 -7.36
CA VAL A 106 18.27 2.32 -7.12
C VAL A 106 18.38 1.43 -5.87
N ALA A 107 19.56 1.42 -5.20
CA ALA A 107 19.82 0.47 -4.12
C ALA A 107 18.82 0.56 -2.95
N HIS A 108 18.42 1.76 -2.52
CA HIS A 108 17.43 1.93 -1.45
C HIS A 108 16.05 1.44 -1.87
N ARG A 109 15.62 1.72 -3.10
CA ARG A 109 14.36 1.21 -3.66
C ARG A 109 14.38 -0.31 -3.74
N HIS A 110 15.45 -0.90 -4.26
CA HIS A 110 15.60 -2.36 -4.32
C HIS A 110 15.55 -3.01 -2.93
N ALA A 111 16.24 -2.41 -1.95
CA ALA A 111 16.19 -2.89 -0.57
C ALA A 111 14.75 -2.85 0.02
N MET A 112 14.02 -1.76 -0.21
CA MET A 112 12.64 -1.58 0.25
C MET A 112 11.68 -2.57 -0.44
N VAL A 113 11.73 -2.70 -1.76
CA VAL A 113 10.91 -3.66 -2.51
C VAL A 113 11.20 -5.09 -2.05
N ARG A 114 12.48 -5.44 -1.89
CA ARG A 114 12.90 -6.76 -1.38
C ARG A 114 12.33 -7.01 0.02
N MET A 115 12.49 -6.08 0.96
CA MET A 115 11.95 -6.20 2.31
C MET A 115 10.44 -6.38 2.29
N SER A 116 9.73 -5.58 1.49
CA SER A 116 8.28 -5.70 1.35
C SER A 116 7.86 -7.08 0.88
N ILE A 117 8.50 -7.63 -0.16
CA ILE A 117 8.22 -8.98 -0.67
C ILE A 117 8.52 -10.03 0.41
N GLN A 118 9.63 -9.93 1.12
CA GLN A 118 10.03 -10.87 2.16
C GLN A 118 9.04 -10.87 3.33
N VAL A 119 8.74 -9.70 3.90
CA VAL A 119 7.82 -9.57 5.05
C VAL A 119 6.43 -10.08 4.67
N ALA A 120 5.91 -9.65 3.53
CA ALA A 120 4.59 -10.05 3.07
C ALA A 120 4.48 -11.56 2.81
N THR A 121 5.49 -12.15 2.14
CA THR A 121 5.52 -13.60 1.86
C THR A 121 5.67 -14.43 3.13
N LEU A 122 6.56 -14.03 4.05
CA LEU A 122 6.77 -14.70 5.33
C LEU A 122 5.50 -14.64 6.20
N THR A 123 4.84 -13.49 6.28
CA THR A 123 3.58 -13.34 7.03
C THR A 123 2.46 -14.17 6.39
N SER A 124 2.38 -14.21 5.06
CA SER A 124 1.43 -15.07 4.35
C SER A 124 1.69 -16.56 4.61
N ALA A 125 2.96 -16.99 4.61
CA ALA A 125 3.33 -18.37 4.95
C ALA A 125 2.97 -18.73 6.40
N TYR A 126 3.15 -17.78 7.34
CA TYR A 126 2.68 -17.94 8.71
C TYR A 126 1.15 -18.14 8.77
N ARG A 127 0.38 -17.31 8.07
CA ARG A 127 -1.09 -17.47 8.03
C ARG A 127 -1.53 -18.80 7.41
N ILE A 128 -0.83 -19.28 6.39
CA ILE A 128 -1.13 -20.54 5.68
C ILE A 128 -0.78 -21.77 6.55
N THR A 129 0.32 -21.70 7.32
CA THR A 129 0.90 -22.89 7.96
C THR A 129 0.78 -22.91 9.49
N GLY A 130 0.64 -21.75 10.13
CA GLY A 130 0.76 -21.59 11.57
C GLY A 130 2.21 -21.66 12.10
N ASP A 131 3.21 -21.91 11.24
CA ASP A 131 4.60 -22.08 11.69
C ASP A 131 5.25 -20.75 12.07
N GLN A 132 5.57 -20.63 13.36
CA GLN A 132 6.15 -19.45 13.99
C GLN A 132 7.51 -19.03 13.41
N LYS A 133 8.23 -19.92 12.72
CA LYS A 133 9.53 -19.58 12.10
C LYS A 133 9.37 -18.43 11.09
N TYR A 134 8.28 -18.44 10.31
CA TYR A 134 8.01 -17.40 9.31
C TYR A 134 7.67 -16.07 9.98
N ALA A 135 6.81 -16.08 11.00
CA ALA A 135 6.45 -14.87 11.74
C ALA A 135 7.69 -14.23 12.39
N ARG A 136 8.52 -15.03 13.10
CA ARG A 136 9.75 -14.51 13.71
C ARG A 136 10.71 -13.91 12.68
N HIS A 137 10.81 -14.51 11.50
CA HIS A 137 11.70 -13.96 10.47
C HIS A 137 11.13 -12.69 9.82
N ALA A 138 9.81 -12.59 9.63
CA ALA A 138 9.16 -11.35 9.20
C ALA A 138 9.41 -10.22 10.21
N ILE A 139 9.26 -10.49 11.51
CA ILE A 139 9.52 -9.53 12.59
C ILE A 139 10.98 -9.05 12.54
N LYS A 140 11.95 -9.94 12.30
CA LYS A 140 13.36 -9.56 12.16
C LYS A 140 13.58 -8.49 11.08
N HIS A 141 12.90 -8.60 9.93
CA HIS A 141 12.96 -7.59 8.88
C HIS A 141 12.28 -6.29 9.30
N LEU A 142 11.11 -6.35 9.94
CA LEU A 142 10.41 -5.17 10.46
C LEU A 142 11.25 -4.42 11.48
N VAL A 143 11.87 -5.13 12.42
CA VAL A 143 12.74 -4.52 13.46
C VAL A 143 13.94 -3.84 12.82
N ALA A 144 14.62 -4.49 11.88
CA ALA A 144 15.77 -3.90 11.20
C ALA A 144 15.44 -2.62 10.42
N TRP A 145 14.24 -2.53 9.83
CA TRP A 145 13.85 -1.39 9.03
C TRP A 145 13.26 -0.23 9.84
N PHE A 146 12.63 -0.51 10.99
CA PHE A 146 11.79 0.46 11.67
C PHE A 146 12.15 0.69 13.14
N VAL A 147 12.97 -0.19 13.78
CA VAL A 147 13.23 -0.13 15.21
C VAL A 147 14.71 -0.02 15.53
N ASP A 148 15.55 -0.87 14.97
CA ASP A 148 16.98 -0.95 15.29
C ASP A 148 17.72 0.34 14.90
N ASP A 149 18.25 1.05 15.89
CA ASP A 149 18.95 2.33 15.71
C ASP A 149 20.15 2.25 14.77
N ALA A 150 20.78 1.08 14.63
CA ALA A 150 21.90 0.90 13.71
C ALA A 150 21.48 0.81 12.24
N THR A 151 20.24 0.40 11.97
CA THR A 151 19.85 0.03 10.60
C THR A 151 18.53 0.63 10.12
N LYS A 152 17.70 1.18 11.04
CA LYS A 152 16.38 1.71 10.69
C LYS A 152 16.46 2.87 9.70
N MET A 153 15.45 2.96 8.85
CA MET A 153 15.23 4.11 7.99
C MET A 153 14.63 5.27 8.79
N ASN A 154 15.04 6.51 8.50
CA ASN A 154 14.35 7.70 9.02
C ASN A 154 12.92 7.77 8.49
N PRO A 155 11.90 8.14 9.31
CA PRO A 155 10.51 8.16 8.90
C PRO A 155 10.18 9.40 8.05
N ASN A 156 10.85 9.54 6.91
CA ASN A 156 10.62 10.61 5.93
C ASN A 156 11.15 10.23 4.55
N LEU A 157 10.68 10.91 3.52
CA LEU A 157 11.13 10.83 2.12
C LEU A 157 11.69 12.16 1.63
N GLN A 158 12.44 12.87 2.49
CA GLN A 158 12.95 14.20 2.18
C GLN A 158 13.84 14.21 0.93
N TYR A 159 14.56 13.13 0.66
CA TYR A 159 15.53 13.03 -0.43
C TYR A 159 15.11 12.06 -1.54
N ALA A 160 13.81 11.73 -1.61
CA ALA A 160 13.29 10.86 -2.65
C ALA A 160 13.08 11.61 -3.97
N GLN A 161 13.35 10.90 -5.07
CA GLN A 161 13.26 11.37 -6.45
C GLN A 161 13.98 12.71 -6.68
N ALA A 162 15.20 12.83 -6.17
CA ALA A 162 16.09 13.95 -6.41
C ALA A 162 16.39 14.10 -7.92
N ILE A 163 16.68 15.32 -8.34
CA ILE A 163 17.04 15.64 -9.72
C ILE A 163 18.32 16.45 -9.68
N LYS A 164 19.39 15.93 -10.27
CA LYS A 164 20.69 16.60 -10.28
C LYS A 164 20.57 18.01 -10.87
N GLY A 165 21.05 19.00 -10.11
CA GLY A 165 21.01 20.41 -10.49
C GLY A 165 19.64 21.10 -10.35
N VAL A 166 18.58 20.38 -9.90
CA VAL A 166 17.23 20.93 -9.73
C VAL A 166 16.75 20.86 -8.29
N THR A 167 16.79 19.66 -7.68
CA THR A 167 16.29 19.47 -6.30
C THR A 167 16.92 18.25 -5.63
N THR A 168 17.10 18.33 -4.32
CA THR A 168 17.61 17.22 -3.49
C THR A 168 16.56 16.18 -3.13
N GLY A 169 15.30 16.44 -3.41
CA GLY A 169 14.13 15.60 -3.19
C GLY A 169 12.86 16.41 -3.45
N ARG A 170 11.71 15.74 -3.67
CA ARG A 170 10.46 16.39 -4.07
C ARG A 170 9.23 15.58 -3.64
N GLY A 171 8.05 16.22 -3.63
CA GLY A 171 6.80 15.61 -3.19
C GLY A 171 6.46 14.31 -3.89
N ILE A 172 6.57 14.25 -5.21
CA ILE A 172 6.26 13.02 -5.98
C ILE A 172 7.17 11.82 -5.62
N GLY A 173 8.26 12.03 -4.87
CA GLY A 173 9.09 10.96 -4.34
C GLY A 173 8.41 10.14 -3.23
N VAL A 174 7.35 10.66 -2.59
CA VAL A 174 6.59 9.95 -1.56
C VAL A 174 5.97 8.65 -2.09
N ILE A 175 5.74 8.55 -3.40
CA ILE A 175 5.25 7.32 -4.03
C ILE A 175 6.20 6.13 -3.86
N ASP A 176 7.49 6.35 -3.65
CA ASP A 176 8.48 5.27 -3.52
C ASP A 176 8.17 4.35 -2.31
N THR A 177 7.42 4.82 -1.30
CA THR A 177 7.01 4.03 -0.13
C THR A 177 5.66 3.30 -0.26
N VAL A 178 5.05 3.22 -1.44
CA VAL A 178 3.87 2.36 -1.66
C VAL A 178 4.15 0.91 -1.28
N HIS A 179 5.41 0.49 -1.33
CA HIS A 179 5.85 -0.86 -0.93
C HIS A 179 5.74 -1.13 0.57
N LEU A 180 5.61 -0.10 1.43
CA LEU A 180 5.44 -0.27 2.87
C LEU A 180 4.00 -0.67 3.27
N ILE A 181 3.06 -0.72 2.33
CA ILE A 181 1.66 -1.10 2.60
C ILE A 181 1.56 -2.55 3.07
N GLU A 182 2.15 -3.51 2.37
CA GLU A 182 2.13 -4.91 2.81
C GLU A 182 2.95 -5.17 4.08
N PRO A 183 4.12 -4.55 4.34
CA PRO A 183 4.76 -4.54 5.65
C PRO A 183 3.88 -4.01 6.79
N ALA A 184 3.15 -2.91 6.59
CA ALA A 184 2.22 -2.39 7.58
C ALA A 184 1.05 -3.36 7.84
N ARG A 185 0.47 -3.93 6.80
CA ARG A 185 -0.55 -4.99 6.89
C ARG A 185 -0.02 -6.23 7.61
N SER A 186 1.21 -6.62 7.31
CA SER A 186 1.87 -7.76 7.98
C SER A 186 2.05 -7.50 9.47
N ALA A 187 2.47 -6.27 9.84
CA ALA A 187 2.62 -5.90 11.25
C ALA A 187 1.27 -5.98 12.01
N GLN A 188 0.15 -5.54 11.42
CA GLN A 188 -1.19 -5.70 12.00
C GLN A 188 -1.54 -7.17 12.23
N ILE A 189 -1.32 -8.02 11.22
CA ILE A 189 -1.63 -9.45 11.31
C ILE A 189 -0.79 -10.13 12.40
N LEU A 190 0.50 -9.80 12.48
CA LEU A 190 1.41 -10.35 13.49
C LEU A 190 1.11 -9.83 14.90
N GLU A 191 0.61 -8.60 15.05
CA GLU A 191 0.08 -8.05 16.29
C GLU A 191 -1.18 -8.79 16.73
N GLU A 192 -2.17 -8.93 15.83
CA GLU A 192 -3.42 -9.65 16.08
C GLU A 192 -3.18 -11.11 16.49
N ALA A 193 -2.17 -11.74 15.90
CA ALA A 193 -1.74 -13.09 16.28
C ALA A 193 -0.92 -13.16 17.58
N GLY A 194 -0.64 -12.03 18.23
CA GLY A 194 0.16 -11.94 19.46
C GLY A 194 1.64 -12.32 19.32
N VAL A 195 2.16 -12.33 18.07
CA VAL A 195 3.56 -12.69 17.78
C VAL A 195 4.45 -11.45 17.76
N LEU A 196 4.04 -10.38 17.09
CA LEU A 196 4.67 -9.05 17.19
C LEU A 196 4.08 -8.33 18.40
N LYS A 197 4.91 -8.00 19.39
CA LYS A 197 4.48 -7.43 20.68
C LYS A 197 5.62 -6.69 21.39
N GLY A 198 5.32 -6.07 22.54
CA GLY A 198 6.32 -5.38 23.38
C GLY A 198 6.99 -4.23 22.64
N ASP A 199 8.28 -4.05 22.87
CA ASP A 199 9.06 -2.93 22.35
C ASP A 199 9.19 -2.98 20.81
N ASP A 200 9.26 -4.16 20.22
CA ASP A 200 9.27 -4.31 18.75
C ASP A 200 7.99 -3.76 18.10
N LEU A 201 6.82 -4.11 18.64
CA LEU A 201 5.54 -3.59 18.18
C LEU A 201 5.45 -2.08 18.39
N ALA A 202 5.81 -1.61 19.58
CA ALA A 202 5.78 -0.19 19.91
C ALA A 202 6.70 0.61 18.97
N GLY A 203 7.90 0.11 18.70
CA GLY A 203 8.85 0.73 17.78
C GLY A 203 8.36 0.78 16.35
N VAL A 204 7.80 -0.31 15.82
CA VAL A 204 7.19 -0.35 14.48
C VAL A 204 6.04 0.65 14.38
N LYS A 205 5.09 0.63 15.32
CA LYS A 205 3.97 1.57 15.32
C LYS A 205 4.41 3.04 15.43
N LYS A 206 5.42 3.29 16.27
CA LYS A 206 5.98 4.63 16.40
C LYS A 206 6.57 5.13 15.08
N TRP A 207 7.35 4.30 14.40
CA TRP A 207 7.92 4.67 13.11
C TRP A 207 6.83 5.04 12.09
N PHE A 208 5.78 4.22 11.97
CA PHE A 208 4.67 4.51 11.06
C PHE A 208 3.86 5.75 11.48
N ALA A 209 3.71 6.02 12.78
CA ALA A 209 3.07 7.24 13.29
C ALA A 209 3.88 8.50 12.97
N ASP A 210 5.21 8.44 13.15
CA ASP A 210 6.12 9.53 12.80
C ASP A 210 6.10 9.78 11.28
N TYR A 211 6.10 8.72 10.48
CA TYR A 211 6.00 8.83 9.02
C TYR A 211 4.65 9.40 8.55
N LEU A 212 3.53 8.98 9.15
CA LEU A 212 2.21 9.58 8.92
C LEU A 212 2.20 11.07 9.22
N THR A 213 2.81 11.47 10.33
CA THR A 213 2.95 12.89 10.69
C THR A 213 3.72 13.63 9.60
N TRP A 214 4.86 13.10 9.17
CA TRP A 214 5.65 13.70 8.09
C TRP A 214 4.88 13.77 6.77
N MET A 215 4.18 12.69 6.36
CA MET A 215 3.38 12.65 5.13
C MET A 215 2.26 13.70 5.13
N THR A 216 1.68 14.00 6.29
CA THR A 216 0.52 14.88 6.40
C THR A 216 0.87 16.34 6.72
N THR A 217 2.11 16.64 7.14
CA THR A 217 2.51 17.98 7.58
C THR A 217 3.68 18.57 6.80
N SER A 218 4.57 17.73 6.25
CA SER A 218 5.72 18.24 5.49
C SER A 218 5.30 18.82 4.14
N LYS A 219 6.16 19.68 3.57
CA LYS A 219 5.95 20.21 2.22
C LYS A 219 5.84 19.09 1.18
N ASN A 220 6.78 18.13 1.18
CA ASN A 220 6.79 17.02 0.22
C ASN A 220 5.55 16.13 0.37
N GLY A 221 5.17 15.79 1.61
CA GLY A 221 3.97 14.99 1.87
C GLY A 221 2.69 15.68 1.41
N THR A 222 2.55 16.98 1.66
CA THR A 222 1.37 17.77 1.26
C THR A 222 1.34 18.08 -0.23
N ASP A 223 2.49 18.19 -0.89
CA ASP A 223 2.56 18.34 -2.36
C ASP A 223 2.07 17.03 -3.03
N GLU A 224 2.52 15.85 -2.56
CA GLU A 224 2.04 14.56 -3.07
C GLU A 224 0.54 14.37 -2.82
N MET A 225 0.05 14.74 -1.64
CA MET A 225 -1.37 14.72 -1.32
C MET A 225 -2.22 15.47 -2.36
N LYS A 226 -1.73 16.60 -2.87
CA LYS A 226 -2.46 17.47 -3.82
C LYS A 226 -2.37 16.98 -5.26
N ALA A 227 -1.56 15.98 -5.56
CA ALA A 227 -1.45 15.46 -6.91
C ALA A 227 -2.81 14.93 -7.42
N GLU A 228 -3.12 15.28 -8.67
CA GLU A 228 -4.44 15.01 -9.28
C GLU A 228 -4.43 13.76 -10.18
N ASN A 229 -3.46 12.87 -9.98
CA ASN A 229 -3.26 11.62 -10.72
C ASN A 229 -2.94 10.46 -9.74
N ASN A 230 -2.38 9.36 -10.23
CA ASN A 230 -2.01 8.19 -9.41
C ASN A 230 -1.21 8.55 -8.15
N HIS A 231 -0.39 9.59 -8.16
CA HIS A 231 0.37 10.06 -6.99
C HIS A 231 -0.55 10.40 -5.81
N GLY A 232 -1.58 11.20 -6.02
CA GLY A 232 -2.55 11.52 -4.96
C GLY A 232 -3.34 10.31 -4.48
N THR A 233 -3.64 9.34 -5.37
CA THR A 233 -4.27 8.07 -5.01
C THR A 233 -3.32 7.22 -4.14
N CYS A 234 -2.07 7.09 -4.55
CA CYS A 234 -1.04 6.36 -3.79
C CYS A 234 -0.77 6.99 -2.42
N TRP A 235 -0.82 8.32 -2.32
CA TRP A 235 -0.73 9.00 -1.02
C TRP A 235 -1.88 8.59 -0.09
N VAL A 236 -3.13 8.62 -0.58
CA VAL A 236 -4.30 8.21 0.24
C VAL A 236 -4.21 6.74 0.62
N MET A 237 -3.80 5.86 -0.30
CA MET A 237 -3.64 4.44 -0.06
C MET A 237 -2.62 4.16 1.07
N GLN A 238 -1.48 4.83 1.04
CA GLN A 238 -0.43 4.72 2.06
C GLN A 238 -0.90 5.24 3.41
N VAL A 239 -1.43 6.47 3.45
CA VAL A 239 -1.93 7.09 4.69
C VAL A 239 -3.03 6.23 5.32
N ALA A 240 -3.94 5.68 4.52
CA ALA A 240 -5.01 4.82 5.00
C ALA A 240 -4.49 3.54 5.66
N GLU A 241 -3.53 2.85 5.04
CA GLU A 241 -2.97 1.62 5.60
C GLU A 241 -2.12 1.88 6.85
N PHE A 242 -1.30 2.92 6.83
CA PHE A 242 -0.47 3.28 7.99
C PHE A 242 -1.32 3.79 9.15
N ALA A 243 -2.40 4.55 8.88
CA ALA A 243 -3.38 4.95 9.88
C ALA A 243 -4.17 3.73 10.43
N SER A 244 -4.39 2.71 9.63
CA SER A 244 -4.99 1.46 10.09
C SER A 244 -4.08 0.73 11.11
N LEU A 245 -2.78 0.62 10.84
CA LEU A 245 -1.80 0.03 11.76
C LEU A 245 -1.68 0.83 13.06
N THR A 246 -1.66 2.15 12.97
CA THR A 246 -1.51 3.05 14.12
C THR A 246 -2.85 3.39 14.80
N GLN A 247 -3.97 2.90 14.26
CA GLN A 247 -5.33 3.14 14.75
C GLN A 247 -5.74 4.63 14.76
N ASP A 248 -5.18 5.43 13.86
CA ASP A 248 -5.47 6.86 13.71
C ASP A 248 -6.80 7.07 12.95
N GLN A 249 -7.89 7.18 13.73
CA GLN A 249 -9.25 7.30 13.17
C GLN A 249 -9.46 8.63 12.43
N GLU A 250 -8.77 9.70 12.83
CA GLU A 250 -8.87 11.01 12.17
C GLU A 250 -8.33 10.92 10.73
N LYS A 251 -7.14 10.33 10.56
CA LYS A 251 -6.56 10.13 9.23
C LYS A 251 -7.35 9.15 8.37
N LEU A 252 -7.93 8.10 8.96
CA LEU A 252 -8.84 7.21 8.23
C LEU A 252 -10.09 7.96 7.72
N ALA A 253 -10.69 8.82 8.56
CA ALA A 253 -11.83 9.64 8.15
C ALA A 253 -11.45 10.65 7.06
N MET A 254 -10.30 11.30 7.19
CA MET A 254 -9.74 12.21 6.19
C MET A 254 -9.54 11.48 4.84
N CYS A 255 -9.00 10.27 4.84
CA CYS A 255 -8.80 9.49 3.62
C CYS A 255 -10.13 9.12 2.95
N ARG A 256 -11.17 8.71 3.71
CA ARG A 256 -12.52 8.46 3.15
C ARG A 256 -13.10 9.71 2.50
N LYS A 257 -13.00 10.84 3.19
CA LYS A 257 -13.43 12.14 2.64
C LYS A 257 -12.70 12.46 1.34
N ARG A 258 -11.37 12.32 1.33
CA ARG A 258 -10.56 12.59 0.13
C ARG A 258 -10.91 11.69 -1.04
N TYR A 259 -11.17 10.40 -0.80
CA TYR A 259 -11.64 9.51 -1.86
C TYR A 259 -12.92 10.04 -2.52
N LYS A 260 -13.91 10.43 -1.70
CA LYS A 260 -15.23 10.85 -2.18
C LYS A 260 -15.25 12.23 -2.83
N GLU A 261 -14.45 13.17 -2.29
CA GLU A 261 -14.50 14.58 -2.70
C GLU A 261 -13.39 14.98 -3.68
N ALA A 262 -12.29 14.23 -3.74
CA ALA A 262 -11.14 14.59 -4.57
C ALA A 262 -10.72 13.50 -5.55
N LEU A 263 -10.47 12.25 -5.10
CA LEU A 263 -9.88 11.25 -5.98
C LEU A 263 -10.88 10.81 -7.05
N LEU A 264 -11.99 10.21 -6.64
CA LEU A 264 -12.97 9.66 -7.58
C LEU A 264 -13.58 10.74 -8.49
N PRO A 265 -14.04 11.92 -8.00
CA PRO A 265 -14.62 12.94 -8.84
C PRO A 265 -13.66 13.54 -9.87
N ASN A 266 -12.39 13.78 -9.48
CA ASN A 266 -11.47 14.56 -10.29
C ASN A 266 -10.53 13.70 -11.17
N GLN A 267 -10.31 12.43 -10.82
CA GLN A 267 -9.41 11.58 -11.56
C GLN A 267 -10.11 10.67 -12.57
N MET A 268 -11.37 10.30 -12.30
CA MET A 268 -12.13 9.40 -13.18
C MET A 268 -13.04 10.18 -14.13
N ALA A 269 -13.12 9.73 -15.37
CA ALA A 269 -14.11 10.21 -16.36
C ALA A 269 -15.44 9.42 -16.25
N ALA A 270 -16.47 9.87 -16.94
CA ALA A 270 -17.79 9.25 -16.89
C ALA A 270 -17.83 7.79 -17.37
N ASP A 271 -16.89 7.41 -18.23
CA ASP A 271 -16.70 6.05 -18.76
C ASP A 271 -15.86 5.14 -17.86
N GLY A 272 -15.36 5.64 -16.74
CA GLY A 272 -14.48 4.93 -15.80
C GLY A 272 -12.99 5.05 -16.10
N SER A 273 -12.60 5.68 -17.19
CA SER A 273 -11.19 5.91 -17.54
C SER A 273 -10.51 6.94 -16.64
N PHE A 274 -9.17 6.98 -16.69
CA PHE A 274 -8.33 7.94 -15.98
C PHE A 274 -7.63 8.88 -16.98
N PRO A 275 -8.24 10.02 -17.39
CA PRO A 275 -7.72 10.86 -18.46
C PRO A 275 -6.30 11.38 -18.27
N ARG A 276 -5.87 11.60 -17.02
CA ARG A 276 -4.50 12.05 -16.72
C ARG A 276 -3.48 10.95 -16.96
N GLU A 277 -3.84 9.70 -16.68
CA GLU A 277 -2.99 8.53 -16.94
C GLU A 277 -2.95 8.20 -18.44
N LEU A 278 -4.09 8.31 -19.12
CA LEU A 278 -4.18 8.10 -20.58
C LEU A 278 -3.34 9.11 -21.40
N LYS A 279 -3.06 10.28 -20.84
CA LYS A 279 -2.20 11.31 -21.49
C LYS A 279 -0.70 11.05 -21.32
N ARG A 280 -0.31 10.11 -20.44
CA ARG A 280 1.09 9.80 -20.18
C ARG A 280 1.67 8.96 -21.32
N THR A 281 2.98 8.80 -21.28
CA THR A 281 3.74 7.97 -22.25
C THR A 281 3.63 6.48 -21.98
N LYS A 282 3.13 6.08 -20.81
CA LYS A 282 2.79 4.70 -20.42
C LYS A 282 1.32 4.60 -20.02
N PRO A 283 0.37 4.87 -20.94
CA PRO A 283 -1.05 5.00 -20.59
C PRO A 283 -1.67 3.71 -20.05
N TYR A 284 -1.22 2.54 -20.51
CA TYR A 284 -1.72 1.25 -20.07
C TYR A 284 -1.29 0.92 -18.63
N GLY A 285 0.02 0.90 -18.38
CA GLY A 285 0.56 0.61 -17.06
C GLY A 285 0.08 1.60 -16.01
N TYR A 286 0.04 2.91 -16.32
CA TYR A 286 -0.47 3.91 -15.36
C TYR A 286 -1.97 3.80 -15.10
N SER A 287 -2.78 3.42 -16.10
CA SER A 287 -4.22 3.21 -15.90
C SER A 287 -4.47 2.02 -14.98
N ILE A 288 -3.75 0.90 -15.16
CA ILE A 288 -3.81 -0.25 -14.26
C ILE A 288 -3.34 0.17 -12.86
N PHE A 289 -2.20 0.81 -12.75
CA PHE A 289 -1.62 1.22 -11.46
C PHE A 289 -2.56 2.12 -10.65
N ASN A 290 -3.19 3.12 -11.30
CA ASN A 290 -4.15 3.99 -10.60
C ASN A 290 -5.43 3.25 -10.22
N ALA A 291 -5.92 2.35 -11.07
CA ALA A 291 -7.09 1.50 -10.76
C ALA A 291 -6.79 0.57 -9.57
N ASP A 292 -5.60 -0.04 -9.51
CA ASP A 292 -5.14 -0.89 -8.43
C ASP A 292 -5.03 -0.12 -7.10
N ALA A 293 -4.43 1.07 -7.14
CA ALA A 293 -4.32 1.93 -5.97
C ALA A 293 -5.70 2.37 -5.46
N MET A 294 -6.61 2.76 -6.36
CA MET A 294 -7.95 3.21 -6.00
C MET A 294 -8.81 2.06 -5.45
N ALA A 295 -8.71 0.86 -6.03
CA ALA A 295 -9.35 -0.34 -5.50
C ALA A 295 -8.82 -0.70 -4.10
N THR A 296 -7.51 -0.55 -3.88
CA THR A 296 -6.89 -0.78 -2.57
C THR A 296 -7.37 0.25 -1.54
N VAL A 297 -7.52 1.52 -1.91
CA VAL A 297 -8.15 2.55 -1.06
C VAL A 297 -9.56 2.13 -0.65
N CYS A 298 -10.39 1.67 -1.61
CA CYS A 298 -11.73 1.18 -1.32
C CYS A 298 -11.68 -0.02 -0.38
N TRP A 299 -10.74 -0.94 -0.57
CA TRP A 299 -10.60 -2.13 0.26
C TRP A 299 -10.22 -1.80 1.71
N ILE A 300 -9.26 -0.91 1.93
CA ILE A 300 -8.79 -0.50 3.25
C ILE A 300 -9.87 0.29 4.01
N LEU A 301 -10.54 1.22 3.32
CA LEU A 301 -11.36 2.24 3.97
C LEU A 301 -12.84 1.89 4.09
N SER A 302 -13.37 0.93 3.31
CA SER A 302 -14.79 0.56 3.40
C SER A 302 -15.13 -0.05 4.75
N THR A 303 -16.28 0.33 5.27
CA THR A 303 -16.90 -0.23 6.47
C THR A 303 -18.35 -0.61 6.17
N PRO A 304 -19.04 -1.39 7.03
CA PRO A 304 -20.46 -1.68 6.82
C PRO A 304 -21.34 -0.42 6.73
N GLN A 305 -20.95 0.67 7.40
CA GLN A 305 -21.69 1.94 7.42
C GLN A 305 -21.26 2.91 6.31
N ASP A 306 -20.07 2.72 5.74
CA ASP A 306 -19.50 3.59 4.69
C ASP A 306 -18.70 2.75 3.69
N ASP A 307 -19.43 2.15 2.74
CA ASP A 307 -18.87 1.25 1.74
C ASP A 307 -18.46 2.04 0.48
N LEU A 308 -17.16 2.25 0.31
CA LEU A 308 -16.61 2.99 -0.83
C LEU A 308 -16.80 2.27 -2.18
N TRP A 309 -17.00 0.95 -2.17
CA TRP A 309 -17.31 0.20 -3.37
C TRP A 309 -18.70 0.54 -3.93
N LYS A 310 -19.63 0.96 -3.08
CA LYS A 310 -20.99 1.38 -3.44
C LYS A 310 -21.11 2.88 -3.65
N PHE A 311 -20.10 3.66 -3.28
CA PHE A 311 -20.14 5.10 -3.44
C PHE A 311 -20.16 5.50 -4.90
N THR A 312 -21.08 6.43 -5.23
CA THR A 312 -21.25 7.00 -6.57
C THR A 312 -21.32 8.52 -6.46
N THR A 313 -20.60 9.23 -7.30
CA THR A 313 -20.68 10.69 -7.40
C THR A 313 -22.01 11.14 -8.01
N ALA A 314 -22.36 12.41 -7.89
CA ALA A 314 -23.59 12.96 -8.47
C ALA A 314 -23.63 12.82 -10.01
N ASP A 315 -22.46 12.83 -10.67
CA ASP A 315 -22.31 12.62 -12.11
C ASP A 315 -22.11 11.14 -12.51
N GLY A 316 -22.33 10.22 -11.55
CA GLY A 316 -22.40 8.78 -11.78
C GLY A 316 -21.06 8.06 -11.88
N LYS A 317 -19.93 8.65 -11.44
CA LYS A 317 -18.64 7.97 -11.34
C LYS A 317 -18.63 7.04 -10.13
N SER A 318 -18.05 5.85 -10.27
CA SER A 318 -17.94 4.85 -9.21
C SER A 318 -16.75 3.94 -9.45
N MET A 319 -16.27 3.25 -8.39
CA MET A 319 -15.20 2.27 -8.57
C MET A 319 -15.60 1.13 -9.51
N LEU A 320 -16.88 0.76 -9.55
CA LEU A 320 -17.40 -0.23 -10.51
C LEU A 320 -17.08 0.17 -11.95
N LYS A 321 -17.35 1.42 -12.34
CA LYS A 321 -17.03 1.91 -13.69
C LYS A 321 -15.53 1.85 -13.98
N GLY A 322 -14.68 2.15 -12.99
CA GLY A 322 -13.23 2.00 -13.15
C GLY A 322 -12.81 0.55 -13.41
N VAL A 323 -13.41 -0.41 -12.69
CA VAL A 323 -13.18 -1.85 -12.93
C VAL A 323 -13.69 -2.26 -14.31
N GLU A 324 -14.90 -1.86 -14.67
CA GLU A 324 -15.50 -2.18 -15.97
C GLU A 324 -14.72 -1.59 -17.15
N PHE A 325 -14.15 -0.40 -16.99
CA PHE A 325 -13.28 0.21 -18.00
C PHE A 325 -12.00 -0.59 -18.22
N ILE A 326 -11.28 -0.93 -17.13
CA ILE A 326 -9.94 -1.54 -17.27
C ILE A 326 -9.99 -3.06 -17.53
N TYR A 327 -11.03 -3.75 -17.07
CA TYR A 327 -11.15 -5.20 -17.14
C TYR A 327 -10.97 -5.81 -18.54
N PRO A 328 -11.63 -5.30 -19.60
CA PRO A 328 -11.47 -5.88 -20.95
C PRO A 328 -10.03 -5.89 -21.44
N TYR A 329 -9.24 -4.90 -21.03
CA TYR A 329 -7.85 -4.70 -21.44
C TYR A 329 -6.88 -5.49 -20.57
N ILE A 330 -7.21 -5.75 -19.30
CA ILE A 330 -6.47 -6.70 -18.46
C ILE A 330 -6.73 -8.14 -18.93
N ALA A 331 -7.97 -8.47 -19.29
CA ALA A 331 -8.33 -9.80 -19.80
C ALA A 331 -7.72 -10.08 -21.19
N ASP A 332 -7.59 -9.06 -22.01
CA ASP A 332 -7.00 -9.15 -23.36
C ASP A 332 -6.31 -7.83 -23.74
N ARG A 333 -4.99 -7.76 -23.54
CA ARG A 333 -4.20 -6.56 -23.85
C ARG A 333 -4.31 -6.12 -25.31
N SER A 334 -4.58 -7.03 -26.25
CA SER A 334 -4.70 -6.69 -27.68
C SER A 334 -5.88 -5.75 -27.97
N LYS A 335 -6.85 -5.66 -27.05
CA LYS A 335 -8.00 -4.75 -27.13
C LYS A 335 -7.71 -3.33 -26.66
N TRP A 336 -6.50 -3.05 -26.15
CA TRP A 336 -6.14 -1.71 -25.68
C TRP A 336 -6.25 -0.68 -26.80
N PRO A 337 -7.16 0.32 -26.70
CA PRO A 337 -7.48 1.20 -27.83
C PRO A 337 -6.55 2.42 -27.93
N TYR A 338 -5.66 2.61 -26.96
CA TYR A 338 -4.73 3.73 -26.91
C TYR A 338 -3.33 3.30 -27.37
N LYS A 339 -2.39 4.26 -27.37
CA LYS A 339 -0.99 3.95 -27.67
C LYS A 339 -0.44 2.93 -26.66
N PRO A 340 0.41 2.02 -27.08
CA PRO A 340 1.16 1.18 -26.16
C PRO A 340 2.10 2.04 -25.31
N ASP A 341 2.47 1.52 -24.13
CA ASP A 341 3.49 2.14 -23.29
C ASP A 341 4.83 2.18 -24.03
N VAL A 342 5.56 3.29 -23.90
CA VAL A 342 6.87 3.48 -24.57
C VAL A 342 7.94 2.50 -24.09
N MET A 343 7.77 1.93 -22.89
CA MET A 343 8.60 0.89 -22.29
C MET A 343 7.73 -0.04 -21.46
N PHE A 344 8.09 -1.32 -21.40
CA PHE A 344 7.52 -2.33 -20.50
C PHE A 344 6.07 -2.76 -20.78
N PHE A 345 5.48 -2.37 -21.90
CA PHE A 345 4.09 -2.73 -22.26
C PHE A 345 3.87 -4.25 -22.26
N GLU A 346 4.85 -5.02 -22.73
CA GLU A 346 4.82 -6.48 -22.85
C GLU A 346 4.77 -7.22 -21.49
N TYR A 347 5.22 -6.57 -20.40
CA TYR A 347 5.25 -7.17 -19.06
C TYR A 347 3.94 -7.02 -18.29
N TRP A 348 2.99 -6.26 -18.83
CA TRP A 348 1.64 -6.12 -18.30
C TRP A 348 0.63 -6.93 -19.13
N PRO A 349 -0.48 -7.40 -18.55
CA PRO A 349 -0.86 -7.29 -17.14
C PRO A 349 -0.26 -8.41 -16.28
N VAL A 350 -0.31 -8.18 -14.96
CA VAL A 350 -0.01 -9.18 -13.91
C VAL A 350 -1.22 -9.31 -12.97
N ARG A 351 -1.16 -10.12 -11.91
CA ARG A 351 -2.23 -10.21 -10.92
C ARG A 351 -2.52 -8.85 -10.29
N SER A 352 -3.54 -8.20 -10.81
CA SER A 352 -3.90 -6.82 -10.51
C SER A 352 -4.85 -6.73 -9.33
N PRO A 353 -4.54 -5.96 -8.26
CA PRO A 353 -5.41 -5.77 -7.10
C PRO A 353 -6.84 -5.34 -7.45
N VAL A 354 -7.02 -4.55 -8.51
CA VAL A 354 -8.37 -4.10 -8.94
C VAL A 354 -9.28 -5.27 -9.31
N LEU A 355 -8.74 -6.34 -9.89
CA LEU A 355 -9.53 -7.54 -10.22
C LEU A 355 -9.76 -8.43 -9.01
N LEU A 356 -8.78 -8.54 -8.09
CA LEU A 356 -8.96 -9.29 -6.85
C LEU A 356 -10.05 -8.65 -5.99
N PHE A 357 -9.86 -7.39 -5.63
CA PHE A 357 -10.75 -6.68 -4.72
C PHE A 357 -12.11 -6.39 -5.36
N GLY A 358 -12.12 -5.99 -6.64
CA GLY A 358 -13.36 -5.76 -7.38
C GLY A 358 -14.15 -7.05 -7.61
N GLY A 359 -13.46 -8.18 -7.85
CA GLY A 359 -14.08 -9.48 -7.98
C GLY A 359 -14.83 -9.91 -6.72
N ILE A 360 -14.23 -9.66 -5.55
CA ILE A 360 -14.84 -9.97 -4.25
C ILE A 360 -15.94 -8.93 -3.92
N ALA A 361 -15.65 -7.64 -4.07
CA ALA A 361 -16.57 -6.57 -3.66
C ALA A 361 -17.88 -6.55 -4.47
N TYR A 362 -17.82 -6.92 -5.75
CA TYR A 362 -18.97 -6.95 -6.66
C TYR A 362 -19.49 -8.36 -6.97
N ASP A 363 -18.96 -9.39 -6.30
CA ASP A 363 -19.31 -10.80 -6.52
C ASP A 363 -19.20 -11.20 -8.01
N GLN A 364 -18.09 -10.86 -8.65
CA GLN A 364 -17.85 -11.09 -10.06
C GLN A 364 -16.79 -12.16 -10.32
N LYS A 365 -17.23 -13.40 -10.51
CA LYS A 365 -16.37 -14.56 -10.80
C LYS A 365 -15.41 -14.30 -11.97
N LYS A 366 -15.85 -13.62 -13.02
CA LYS A 366 -15.01 -13.32 -14.20
C LYS A 366 -13.75 -12.52 -13.87
N TYR A 367 -13.81 -11.60 -12.88
CA TYR A 367 -12.64 -10.82 -12.45
C TYR A 367 -11.65 -11.70 -11.69
N LEU A 368 -12.15 -12.55 -10.80
CA LEU A 368 -11.30 -13.48 -10.05
C LEU A 368 -10.69 -14.56 -10.95
N ASP A 369 -11.43 -15.10 -11.91
CA ASP A 369 -10.90 -16.09 -12.85
C ASP A 369 -9.79 -15.49 -13.73
N THR A 370 -9.99 -14.25 -14.22
CA THR A 370 -8.94 -13.52 -14.94
C THR A 370 -7.73 -13.27 -14.02
N TRP A 371 -7.94 -12.77 -12.80
CA TRP A 371 -6.87 -12.55 -11.84
C TRP A 371 -6.05 -13.84 -11.58
N LYS A 372 -6.71 -14.98 -11.39
CA LYS A 372 -6.04 -16.28 -11.19
C LYS A 372 -5.17 -16.68 -12.38
N SER A 373 -5.56 -16.35 -13.60
CA SER A 373 -4.84 -16.72 -14.83
C SER A 373 -3.61 -15.86 -15.12
N LEU A 374 -3.48 -14.69 -14.47
CA LEU A 374 -2.37 -13.77 -14.68
C LEU A 374 -1.10 -14.15 -13.92
N GLU A 375 0.05 -13.62 -14.38
CA GLU A 375 1.36 -13.82 -13.72
C GLU A 375 1.33 -13.36 -12.26
N ALA A 376 1.64 -14.28 -11.35
CA ALA A 376 1.62 -14.06 -9.91
C ALA A 376 2.96 -13.59 -9.33
N ASN A 377 4.07 -13.85 -10.03
CA ASN A 377 5.43 -13.57 -9.57
C ASN A 377 6.23 -12.82 -10.65
N PRO A 378 5.80 -11.60 -11.02
CA PRO A 378 6.55 -10.82 -12.01
C PRO A 378 7.97 -10.55 -11.50
N THR A 379 8.94 -10.57 -12.44
CA THR A 379 10.35 -10.31 -12.14
C THR A 379 10.85 -9.01 -12.75
N ASN A 380 10.08 -8.40 -13.65
CA ASN A 380 10.46 -7.12 -14.24
C ASN A 380 10.43 -6.00 -13.19
N GLU A 381 11.52 -5.24 -13.07
CA GLU A 381 11.69 -4.21 -12.04
C GLU A 381 10.65 -3.08 -12.11
N GLU A 382 10.25 -2.67 -13.31
CA GLU A 382 9.21 -1.64 -13.49
C GLU A 382 7.84 -2.14 -13.01
N VAL A 383 7.52 -3.41 -13.31
CA VAL A 383 6.29 -4.04 -12.81
C VAL A 383 6.33 -4.14 -11.29
N LEU A 384 7.43 -4.64 -10.71
CA LEU A 384 7.60 -4.74 -9.26
C LEU A 384 7.47 -3.37 -8.58
N ARG A 385 8.01 -2.32 -9.18
CA ARG A 385 7.92 -0.94 -8.67
C ARG A 385 6.48 -0.43 -8.60
N ASN A 386 5.64 -0.84 -9.54
CA ASN A 386 4.24 -0.41 -9.65
C ASN A 386 3.24 -1.44 -9.13
N LEU A 387 3.69 -2.47 -8.41
CA LEU A 387 2.85 -3.54 -7.84
C LEU A 387 3.08 -3.67 -6.34
N PRO A 388 2.50 -2.79 -5.50
CA PRO A 388 2.69 -2.83 -4.05
C PRO A 388 1.94 -3.98 -3.35
N ILE A 389 0.87 -4.51 -3.96
CA ILE A 389 0.03 -5.58 -3.43
C ILE A 389 0.34 -6.88 -4.17
N ARG A 390 0.96 -7.85 -3.49
CA ARG A 390 1.44 -9.11 -4.09
C ARG A 390 0.97 -10.36 -3.37
N GLN A 391 0.53 -10.21 -2.13
CA GLN A 391 0.17 -11.32 -1.25
C GLN A 391 -1.32 -11.26 -0.88
N PRO A 392 -2.20 -11.91 -1.67
CA PRO A 392 -3.64 -11.86 -1.43
C PRO A 392 -4.00 -12.38 -0.03
N ILE A 393 -3.24 -13.34 0.52
CA ILE A 393 -3.42 -13.89 1.86
C ILE A 393 -3.40 -12.83 2.98
N LEU A 394 -2.75 -11.68 2.76
CA LEU A 394 -2.76 -10.58 3.75
C LEU A 394 -4.06 -9.78 3.72
N TRP A 395 -4.81 -9.87 2.63
CA TRP A 395 -5.95 -8.97 2.34
C TRP A 395 -7.29 -9.69 2.36
N VAL A 396 -7.32 -10.95 1.95
CA VAL A 396 -8.52 -11.76 1.80
C VAL A 396 -8.37 -13.09 2.53
N ASN A 397 -9.46 -13.53 3.15
CA ASN A 397 -9.57 -14.81 3.87
C ASN A 397 -10.82 -15.49 3.45
#